data_5ed9259bb0d8692c04bb7c53360063db
#
_entry.id   5ed9259bb0d8692c04bb7c53360063db
#
_cell.length_a   1.000
_cell.length_b   1.000
_cell.length_c   1.000
_cell.angle_alpha   90.00
_cell.angle_beta   90.00
_cell.angle_gamma   90.00
#
_symmetry.space_group_name_H-M   'P 1'
#
loop_
_entity.id
_entity.type
_entity.pdbx_description
1 polymer ?
#
loop_
_entity_poly.entity_id
_entity_poly.type
_entity_poly.pdbx_seq_one_letter_code
_entity_poly.pdbx_strand_id
1 'polypeptide(L)'
;MALGSRTKTGNPKNDEFYTPKYIFDRIGIPFDLDVAAPIGGANVPADRYYTAEDDGLAQEWAGLVWMNPPFSAPTLWVDKFLNHANGIALLPTSKAKWFKKVWEQADAILMVESNFKFDRPDDQRADIFMPTVLIGMGIKARQALHASGLGRVR
;
A
#
# COMPACT_ATOMS: atom_id res chain seq x y z
N MET A 1 -1.00 -11.27 6.05
CA MET A 1 -1.35 -11.10 6.44
C MET A 1 -1.25 -10.81 6.81
N ALA A 2 -0.59 -11.13 6.54
CA ALA A 2 -0.38 -10.24 7.52
C ALA A 2 -1.44 -10.11 8.51
N LEU A 3 -2.45 -10.80 8.34
CA LEU A 3 -3.52 -10.77 9.30
C LEU A 3 -3.16 -11.34 10.60
N GLY A 4 -2.27 -12.34 10.60
CA GLY A 4 -1.73 -12.86 11.85
C GLY A 4 -1.09 -11.75 12.66
N SER A 5 -0.35 -10.85 12.02
CA SER A 5 0.25 -9.70 12.68
C SER A 5 -0.82 -8.76 13.23
N ARG A 6 -1.83 -8.47 12.46
CA ARG A 6 -2.90 -7.59 12.91
C ARG A 6 -3.58 -8.10 14.16
N THR A 7 -3.89 -9.39 14.20
CA THR A 7 -4.55 -9.97 15.36
C THR A 7 -3.68 -10.01 16.58
N LYS A 8 -2.36 -10.03 16.41
CA LYS A 8 -1.41 -10.09 17.52
C LYS A 8 -1.05 -8.72 18.09
N THR A 9 -1.02 -7.69 17.25
CA THR A 9 -0.37 -6.44 17.62
C THR A 9 -1.30 -5.27 17.76
N GLY A 10 -2.56 -5.39 17.40
CA GLY A 10 -3.43 -4.24 17.48
C GLY A 10 -4.88 -4.56 17.23
N ASN A 11 -5.66 -3.52 17.09
CA ASN A 11 -7.05 -3.63 16.71
C ASN A 11 -7.12 -3.88 15.19
N PRO A 12 -7.59 -5.06 14.75
CA PRO A 12 -7.65 -5.36 13.32
C PRO A 12 -8.41 -4.32 12.51
N LYS A 13 -9.40 -3.68 13.12
CA LYS A 13 -10.18 -2.65 12.43
C LYS A 13 -9.32 -1.44 12.03
N ASN A 14 -8.24 -1.17 12.75
CA ASN A 14 -7.37 -0.05 12.43
C ASN A 14 -6.47 -0.34 11.23
N ASP A 15 -6.30 -1.60 10.88
CA ASP A 15 -5.44 -2.00 9.77
C ASP A 15 -6.23 -2.36 8.50
N GLU A 16 -7.56 -2.36 8.56
CA GLU A 16 -8.38 -2.73 7.43
C GLU A 16 -9.02 -1.50 6.79
N PHE A 17 -8.20 -0.73 6.09
CA PHE A 17 -8.65 0.42 5.33
C PHE A 17 -8.54 0.15 3.84
N TYR A 18 -9.64 0.30 3.13
CA TYR A 18 -9.68 0.12 1.68
C TYR A 18 -9.32 1.43 1.00
N THR A 19 -8.36 1.37 0.11
CA THR A 19 -7.98 2.53 -0.68
C THR A 19 -9.14 2.93 -1.59
N PRO A 20 -9.52 4.22 -1.61
CA PRO A 20 -10.63 4.66 -2.47
C PRO A 20 -10.35 4.42 -3.95
N LYS A 21 -11.40 4.11 -4.69
CA LYS A 21 -11.31 3.81 -6.12
C LYS A 21 -10.64 4.94 -6.92
N TYR A 22 -10.86 6.20 -6.56
CA TYR A 22 -10.32 7.30 -7.34
C TYR A 22 -8.79 7.31 -7.37
N ILE A 23 -8.14 6.78 -6.35
CA ILE A 23 -6.67 6.66 -6.31
C ILE A 23 -6.21 5.77 -7.47
N PHE A 24 -6.86 4.62 -7.65
CA PHE A 24 -6.52 3.70 -8.73
C PHE A 24 -6.86 4.27 -10.10
N ASP A 25 -7.96 5.01 -10.21
CA ASP A 25 -8.33 5.66 -11.46
C ASP A 25 -7.26 6.67 -11.87
N ARG A 26 -6.71 7.40 -10.91
CA ARG A 26 -5.64 8.37 -11.18
C ARG A 26 -4.31 7.71 -11.48
N ILE A 27 -3.98 6.63 -10.80
CA ILE A 27 -2.76 5.85 -11.09
C ILE A 27 -2.81 5.28 -12.51
N GLY A 28 -3.98 4.83 -12.94
CA GLY A 28 -4.26 4.53 -14.33
C GLY A 28 -3.62 3.26 -14.90
N ILE A 29 -3.01 2.41 -14.06
CA ILE A 29 -2.44 1.13 -14.50
C ILE A 29 -2.96 0.01 -13.62
N PRO A 30 -3.16 -1.19 -14.18
CA PRO A 30 -3.50 -2.36 -13.38
C PRO A 30 -2.27 -2.96 -12.72
N PHE A 31 -2.51 -3.75 -11.69
CA PHE A 31 -1.46 -4.47 -10.97
C PHE A 31 -1.57 -5.96 -11.25
N ASP A 32 -0.46 -6.66 -11.12
CA ASP A 32 -0.46 -8.12 -11.24
C ASP A 32 -0.90 -8.77 -9.93
N LEU A 33 -0.59 -8.13 -8.80
CA LEU A 33 -0.78 -8.74 -7.50
C LEU A 33 -1.02 -7.68 -6.42
N ASP A 34 -2.09 -7.86 -5.63
CA ASP A 34 -2.28 -7.14 -4.37
C ASP A 34 -1.76 -8.03 -3.24
N VAL A 35 -0.65 -7.64 -2.62
CA VAL A 35 0.06 -8.52 -1.68
C VAL A 35 -0.54 -8.57 -0.29
N ALA A 36 -1.44 -7.65 0.05
CA ALA A 36 -2.01 -7.50 1.39
C ALA A 36 -3.48 -7.13 1.34
N ALA A 37 -4.26 -7.88 0.56
CA ALA A 37 -5.69 -7.63 0.41
C ALA A 37 -6.48 -8.07 1.65
N PRO A 38 -7.61 -7.41 1.95
CA PRO A 38 -8.53 -7.94 2.96
C PRO A 38 -9.13 -9.25 2.48
N ILE A 39 -9.66 -10.04 3.43
CA ILE A 39 -10.37 -11.28 3.13
C ILE A 39 -11.55 -10.97 2.22
N GLY A 40 -11.67 -11.71 1.13
CA GLY A 40 -12.68 -11.44 0.11
C GLY A 40 -12.21 -10.48 -0.99
N GLY A 41 -11.01 -9.91 -0.84
CA GLY A 41 -10.46 -8.99 -1.80
C GLY A 41 -10.91 -7.55 -1.56
N ALA A 42 -10.40 -6.65 -2.38
CA ALA A 42 -10.74 -5.23 -2.33
C ALA A 42 -10.99 -4.73 -3.75
N ASN A 43 -11.19 -3.43 -3.90
CA ASN A 43 -11.40 -2.80 -5.19
C ASN A 43 -10.09 -2.48 -5.94
N VAL A 44 -9.00 -3.10 -5.55
CA VAL A 44 -7.71 -2.92 -6.22
C VAL A 44 -7.76 -3.59 -7.60
N PRO A 45 -7.36 -2.90 -8.67
CA PRO A 45 -7.36 -3.49 -10.01
C PRO A 45 -6.14 -4.41 -10.19
N ALA A 46 -6.21 -5.58 -9.61
CA ALA A 46 -5.14 -6.59 -9.63
C ALA A 46 -5.67 -7.93 -10.12
N ASP A 47 -4.84 -8.65 -10.86
CA ASP A 47 -5.22 -9.97 -11.39
C ASP A 47 -5.34 -11.01 -10.28
N ARG A 48 -4.50 -10.90 -9.26
CA ARG A 48 -4.47 -11.81 -8.12
C ARG A 48 -4.29 -11.04 -6.84
N TYR A 49 -4.60 -11.68 -5.72
CA TYR A 49 -4.36 -11.07 -4.41
C TYR A 49 -4.04 -12.13 -3.36
N TYR A 50 -3.27 -11.71 -2.36
CA TYR A 50 -3.05 -12.50 -1.15
C TYR A 50 -3.80 -11.85 0.01
N THR A 51 -4.48 -12.68 0.77
CA THR A 51 -5.12 -12.24 2.02
C THR A 51 -4.28 -12.73 3.20
N ALA A 52 -4.75 -12.43 4.40
CA ALA A 52 -4.11 -12.92 5.60
C ALA A 52 -4.09 -14.45 5.71
N GLU A 53 -5.08 -15.09 5.13
CA GLU A 53 -5.11 -16.56 5.09
C GLU A 53 -3.99 -17.11 4.22
N ASP A 54 -3.57 -16.37 3.21
CA ASP A 54 -2.46 -16.76 2.34
C ASP A 54 -1.11 -16.41 2.92
N ASP A 55 -1.05 -15.45 3.83
CA ASP A 55 0.18 -14.89 4.37
C ASP A 55 1.10 -14.33 3.26
N GLY A 56 0.75 -13.13 2.78
CA GLY A 56 1.46 -12.50 1.67
C GLY A 56 2.96 -12.31 1.89
N LEU A 57 3.40 -12.16 3.16
CA LEU A 57 4.83 -12.06 3.46
C LEU A 57 5.58 -13.36 3.17
N ALA A 58 4.92 -14.50 3.29
CA ALA A 58 5.54 -15.80 3.07
C ALA A 58 5.47 -16.25 1.60
N GLN A 59 4.69 -15.55 0.77
CA GLN A 59 4.49 -15.93 -0.61
C GLN A 59 5.47 -15.22 -1.54
N GLU A 60 5.67 -15.79 -2.72
CA GLU A 60 6.43 -15.12 -3.77
C GLU A 60 5.60 -14.01 -4.39
N TRP A 61 6.22 -12.89 -4.68
CA TRP A 61 5.60 -11.78 -5.38
C TRP A 61 6.10 -11.77 -6.83
N ALA A 62 5.19 -11.57 -7.76
CA ALA A 62 5.53 -11.52 -9.18
C ALA A 62 4.84 -10.33 -9.83
N GLY A 63 5.54 -9.68 -10.75
CA GLY A 63 5.01 -8.58 -11.53
C GLY A 63 4.92 -7.27 -10.76
N LEU A 64 4.02 -6.41 -11.21
CA LEU A 64 3.76 -5.12 -10.60
C LEU A 64 2.82 -5.30 -9.41
N VAL A 65 3.29 -4.97 -8.22
CA VAL A 65 2.51 -5.21 -6.99
C VAL A 65 1.89 -3.92 -6.47
N TRP A 66 0.72 -4.08 -5.82
CA TRP A 66 0.14 -3.07 -4.96
C TRP A 66 0.30 -3.54 -3.52
N MET A 67 0.72 -2.63 -2.64
CA MET A 67 0.90 -2.96 -1.22
C MET A 67 0.28 -1.88 -0.34
N ASN A 68 -0.75 -2.27 0.40
CA ASN A 68 -1.33 -1.48 1.49
C ASN A 68 -1.22 -2.33 2.76
N PRO A 69 -0.06 -2.29 3.44
CA PRO A 69 0.20 -3.21 4.55
C PRO A 69 -0.49 -2.75 5.83
N PRO A 70 -0.53 -3.62 6.86
CA PRO A 70 -0.97 -3.17 8.19
C PRO A 70 -0.06 -2.06 8.69
N PHE A 71 -0.64 -0.90 9.00
CA PHE A 71 0.15 0.25 9.44
C PHE A 71 0.75 0.06 10.83
N SER A 72 0.18 -0.85 11.62
CA SER A 72 0.71 -1.17 12.95
C SER A 72 2.00 -1.98 12.92
N ALA A 73 2.30 -2.68 11.82
CA ALA A 73 3.48 -3.53 11.71
C ALA A 73 4.02 -3.55 10.27
N PRO A 74 4.55 -2.43 9.77
CA PRO A 74 4.89 -2.32 8.35
C PRO A 74 6.29 -2.81 7.99
N THR A 75 7.18 -3.01 8.95
CA THR A 75 8.63 -3.18 8.68
C THR A 75 8.94 -4.30 7.69
N LEU A 76 8.44 -5.50 7.93
CA LEU A 76 8.74 -6.64 7.05
C LEU A 76 8.11 -6.48 5.67
N TRP A 77 6.94 -5.86 5.62
CA TRP A 77 6.28 -5.55 4.36
C TRP A 77 7.09 -4.57 3.52
N VAL A 78 7.60 -3.54 4.15
CA VAL A 78 8.42 -2.53 3.47
C VAL A 78 9.72 -3.14 2.97
N ASP A 79 10.38 -3.96 3.78
CA ASP A 79 11.62 -4.63 3.36
C ASP A 79 11.38 -5.50 2.13
N LYS A 80 10.29 -6.27 2.13
CA LYS A 80 9.98 -7.13 0.99
C LYS A 80 9.61 -6.31 -0.24
N PHE A 81 8.86 -5.22 -0.06
CA PHE A 81 8.47 -4.34 -1.15
C PHE A 81 9.68 -3.70 -1.82
N LEU A 82 10.59 -3.15 -1.04
CA LEU A 82 11.80 -2.53 -1.58
C LEU A 82 12.67 -3.55 -2.31
N ASN A 83 12.77 -4.76 -1.77
CA ASN A 83 13.52 -5.84 -2.41
C ASN A 83 12.88 -6.30 -3.72
N HIS A 84 11.55 -6.36 -3.77
CA HIS A 84 10.84 -6.74 -5.00
C HIS A 84 11.05 -5.69 -6.10
N ALA A 85 11.14 -4.43 -5.74
CA ALA A 85 11.51 -3.31 -6.59
C ALA A 85 10.60 -3.07 -7.80
N ASN A 86 9.34 -3.45 -7.72
CA ASN A 86 8.39 -3.26 -8.81
C ASN A 86 6.96 -3.15 -8.28
N GLY A 87 6.50 -1.94 -8.04
CA GLY A 87 5.15 -1.75 -7.51
C GLY A 87 4.90 -0.37 -6.94
N ILE A 88 3.68 -0.23 -6.39
CA ILE A 88 3.25 0.98 -5.68
C ILE A 88 2.76 0.55 -4.30
N ALA A 89 3.19 1.27 -3.27
CA ALA A 89 2.76 1.06 -1.90
C ALA A 89 2.10 2.31 -1.34
N LEU A 90 1.11 2.13 -0.49
CA LEU A 90 0.51 3.19 0.32
C LEU A 90 1.01 3.02 1.75
N LEU A 91 1.69 4.03 2.26
CA LEU A 91 2.32 3.97 3.57
C LEU A 91 2.06 5.24 4.36
N PRO A 92 1.96 5.16 5.71
CA PRO A 92 1.99 6.35 6.52
C PRO A 92 3.42 6.91 6.57
N THR A 93 3.55 8.22 6.75
CA THR A 93 4.86 8.80 7.05
C THR A 93 5.25 8.44 8.48
N SER A 94 6.55 8.34 8.73
CA SER A 94 7.04 7.92 10.04
C SER A 94 8.48 8.40 10.23
N LYS A 95 8.90 8.50 11.48
CA LYS A 95 10.31 8.72 11.83
C LYS A 95 11.06 7.39 12.05
N ALA A 96 10.39 6.27 11.93
CA ALA A 96 10.98 4.96 12.14
C ALA A 96 12.00 4.61 11.06
N LYS A 97 12.87 3.66 11.38
CA LYS A 97 13.94 3.24 10.46
C LYS A 97 13.41 2.69 9.15
N TRP A 98 12.26 2.02 9.18
CA TRP A 98 11.68 1.48 7.96
C TRP A 98 11.30 2.58 6.97
N PHE A 99 10.82 3.74 7.47
CA PHE A 99 10.46 4.85 6.60
C PHE A 99 11.71 5.54 6.04
N LYS A 100 12.77 5.58 6.82
CA LYS A 100 14.05 6.11 6.35
C LYS A 100 14.56 5.30 5.15
N LYS A 101 14.43 3.99 5.19
CA LYS A 101 14.77 3.14 4.05
C LYS A 101 13.95 3.48 2.81
N VAL A 102 12.65 3.69 2.99
CA VAL A 102 11.76 4.10 1.91
C VAL A 102 12.23 5.41 1.32
N TRP A 103 12.51 6.39 2.17
CA TRP A 103 12.97 7.69 1.73
C TRP A 103 14.25 7.61 0.91
N GLU A 104 15.16 6.72 1.29
CA GLU A 104 16.46 6.58 0.62
C GLU A 104 16.38 5.74 -0.67
N GLN A 105 15.49 4.76 -0.73
CA GLN A 105 15.51 3.76 -1.80
C GLN A 105 14.38 3.88 -2.81
N ALA A 106 13.32 4.62 -2.52
CA ALA A 106 12.18 4.71 -3.43
C ALA A 106 12.56 5.43 -4.73
N ASP A 107 12.05 4.93 -5.84
CA ASP A 107 12.22 5.58 -7.14
C ASP A 107 11.28 6.78 -7.30
N ALA A 108 10.17 6.77 -6.61
CA ALA A 108 9.25 7.90 -6.56
C ALA A 108 8.52 7.93 -5.23
N ILE A 109 8.31 9.13 -4.70
CA ILE A 109 7.51 9.36 -3.50
C ILE A 109 6.49 10.44 -3.83
N LEU A 110 5.21 10.14 -3.68
CA LEU A 110 4.13 11.07 -3.91
C LEU A 110 3.42 11.38 -2.61
N MET A 111 3.48 12.64 -2.20
CA MET A 111 2.69 13.11 -1.07
C MET A 111 1.33 13.53 -1.61
N VAL A 112 0.28 12.87 -1.14
CA VAL A 112 -1.08 13.23 -1.54
C VAL A 112 -1.39 14.61 -0.94
N GLU A 113 -1.90 15.53 -1.77
CA GLU A 113 -2.05 16.92 -1.37
C GLU A 113 -3.06 17.12 -0.24
N SER A 114 -4.07 16.28 -0.15
CA SER A 114 -5.04 16.33 0.93
C SER A 114 -5.25 14.95 1.48
N ASN A 115 -5.62 14.88 2.75
CA ASN A 115 -5.98 13.61 3.34
C ASN A 115 -7.20 13.05 2.63
N PHE A 116 -7.13 11.78 2.26
CA PHE A 116 -8.29 11.10 1.70
C PHE A 116 -8.90 10.17 2.75
N LYS A 117 -10.16 9.84 2.51
CA LYS A 117 -10.88 8.94 3.41
C LYS A 117 -10.76 7.53 2.86
N PHE A 118 -10.40 6.61 3.74
CA PHE A 118 -10.41 5.19 3.39
C PHE A 118 -11.83 4.63 3.48
N ASP A 119 -12.12 3.70 2.62
CA ASP A 119 -13.31 2.86 2.77
C ASP A 119 -12.98 1.76 3.76
N ARG A 120 -13.92 1.49 4.67
CA ARG A 120 -13.75 0.49 5.72
C ARG A 120 -14.62 -0.74 5.43
N PRO A 121 -14.27 -1.90 6.00
CA PRO A 121 -15.07 -3.11 5.80
C PRO A 121 -16.53 -2.98 6.25
N ASP A 122 -16.83 -2.06 7.16
CA ASP A 122 -18.18 -1.80 7.67
C ASP A 122 -18.91 -0.72 6.88
N ASP A 123 -18.46 -0.41 5.67
CA ASP A 123 -18.98 0.64 4.80
C ASP A 123 -18.87 2.05 5.35
N GLN A 124 -18.14 2.23 6.43
CA GLN A 124 -17.87 3.55 6.96
C GLN A 124 -16.55 4.09 6.40
N ARG A 125 -16.53 5.38 6.14
CA ARG A 125 -15.29 6.06 5.78
C ARG A 125 -14.60 6.54 7.04
N ALA A 126 -13.29 6.44 7.05
CA ALA A 126 -12.48 6.92 8.15
C ALA A 126 -11.47 7.94 7.66
N ASP A 127 -11.39 9.05 8.36
CA ASP A 127 -10.33 10.03 8.11
C ASP A 127 -9.01 9.45 8.61
N ILE A 128 -7.96 9.74 7.85
CA ILE A 128 -6.61 9.34 8.24
C ILE A 128 -5.98 10.52 8.95
N PHE A 129 -5.59 10.31 10.19
CA PHE A 129 -4.98 11.37 10.98
C PHE A 129 -3.49 11.53 10.69
N MET A 130 -2.83 10.50 10.18
CA MET A 130 -1.44 10.63 9.80
C MET A 130 -1.32 10.78 8.28
N PRO A 131 -0.39 11.60 7.82
CA PRO A 131 -0.16 11.77 6.39
C PRO A 131 0.25 10.44 5.76
N THR A 132 -0.21 10.20 4.56
CA THR A 132 0.15 9.02 3.79
C THR A 132 0.86 9.42 2.51
N VAL A 133 1.69 8.51 2.03
CA VAL A 133 2.44 8.68 0.79
C VAL A 133 2.25 7.46 -0.09
N LEU A 134 2.34 7.68 -1.40
CA LEU A 134 2.44 6.60 -2.37
C LEU A 134 3.90 6.46 -2.77
N ILE A 135 4.39 5.25 -2.70
CA ILE A 135 5.78 4.93 -2.99
C ILE A 135 5.84 4.13 -4.28
N GLY A 136 6.67 4.56 -5.20
CA GLY A 136 6.89 3.83 -6.45
C GLY A 136 8.26 3.19 -6.49
N MET A 137 8.31 1.93 -6.89
CA MET A 137 9.51 1.19 -7.18
C MET A 137 9.43 0.68 -8.60
N GLY A 138 10.48 0.94 -9.39
CA GLY A 138 10.54 0.57 -10.79
C GLY A 138 10.00 1.65 -11.72
N ILE A 139 10.31 1.52 -12.99
CA ILE A 139 10.03 2.55 -14.00
C ILE A 139 8.52 2.74 -14.19
N LYS A 140 7.78 1.64 -14.29
CA LYS A 140 6.34 1.68 -14.55
C LYS A 140 5.59 2.38 -13.43
N ALA A 141 5.92 2.04 -12.19
CA ALA A 141 5.32 2.68 -11.01
C ALA A 141 5.68 4.16 -10.94
N ARG A 142 6.93 4.50 -11.18
CA ARG A 142 7.38 5.88 -11.17
C ARG A 142 6.65 6.73 -12.21
N GLN A 143 6.53 6.23 -13.42
CA GLN A 143 5.82 6.94 -14.49
C GLN A 143 4.34 7.13 -14.15
N ALA A 144 3.70 6.10 -13.61
CA ALA A 144 2.30 6.17 -13.23
C ALA A 144 2.05 7.22 -12.15
N LEU A 145 2.91 7.28 -11.14
CA LEU A 145 2.76 8.27 -10.09
C LEU A 145 2.96 9.69 -10.61
N HIS A 146 3.95 9.91 -11.47
CA HIS A 146 4.15 11.22 -12.07
C HIS A 146 2.98 11.68 -12.92
N ALA A 147 2.31 10.75 -13.60
CA ALA A 147 1.16 11.06 -14.46
C ALA A 147 -0.16 11.17 -13.70
N SER A 148 -0.21 10.75 -12.44
CA SER A 148 -1.48 10.58 -11.72
C SER A 148 -2.20 11.88 -11.37
N GLY A 149 -1.45 12.95 -11.16
CA GLY A 149 -2.03 14.22 -10.70
C GLY A 149 -2.51 14.19 -9.26
N LEU A 150 -2.16 13.17 -8.48
CA LEU A 150 -2.60 13.03 -7.09
C LEU A 150 -1.87 13.95 -6.13
N GLY A 151 -0.71 14.43 -6.50
CA GLY A 151 0.10 15.28 -5.67
C GLY A 151 1.48 15.48 -6.30
N ARG A 152 2.36 16.09 -5.53
CA ARG A 152 3.72 16.32 -5.99
C ARG A 152 4.55 15.04 -5.82
N VAL A 153 5.34 14.73 -6.83
CA VAL A 153 6.19 13.53 -6.85
C VAL A 153 7.66 13.95 -6.79
N ARG A 154 8.40 13.22 -6.01
CA ARG A 154 9.85 13.31 -5.95
C ARG A 154 10.47 12.05 -6.52
#